data_bfa8ba2a3d65b32d6db684258aa7ab06
#
_entry.id   bfa8ba2a3d65b32d6db684258aa7ab06
#
_cell.length_a   1.000
_cell.length_b   1.000
_cell.length_c   1.000
_cell.angle_alpha   90.00
_cell.angle_beta   90.00
_cell.angle_gamma   90.00
#
_symmetry.space_group_name_H-M   'P 1'
#
loop_
_entity.id
_entity.type
_entity.pdbx_description
1 polymer ?
#
loop_
_entity_poly.entity_id
_entity_poly.type
_entity_poly.pdbx_seq_one_letter_code
_entity_poly.pdbx_strand_id
1 'polypeptide(L)'
;MSESKLPRGLRNNNPLNIRRSGDKWQGLRVLQEDREFFQFSEMKWGWRAAFRLLCHTYYGKYKLRTIRDIITRWAPPKENNTEAYIRRVTDRIGIGPDRELGDPQTHPTQWMMIGIAMAIVENGTANLDYLSMLKGYEMANDS
;
A
#
# COMPACT_ATOMS: atom_id res chain seq x y z
N MET A 1 6.03 -7.44 23.20
CA MET A 1 7.02 -7.05 22.17
C MET A 1 7.15 -5.54 22.15
N SER A 2 8.34 -5.04 22.19
CA SER A 2 8.52 -3.58 22.13
C SER A 2 8.27 -3.06 20.71
N GLU A 3 7.87 -1.81 20.60
CA GLU A 3 7.63 -1.16 19.32
C GLU A 3 8.83 -1.22 18.39
N SER A 4 10.04 -1.14 18.96
CA SER A 4 11.27 -1.15 18.17
C SER A 4 11.48 -2.44 17.40
N LYS A 5 10.74 -3.50 17.74
CA LYS A 5 10.81 -4.78 17.01
C LYS A 5 9.80 -4.92 15.90
N LEU A 6 8.91 -3.97 15.75
CA LEU A 6 7.96 -3.97 14.63
C LEU A 6 8.71 -3.66 13.34
N PRO A 7 8.28 -4.22 12.21
CA PRO A 7 8.79 -3.81 10.90
C PRO A 7 8.69 -2.30 10.71
N ARG A 8 9.61 -1.74 9.94
CA ARG A 8 9.74 -0.31 9.74
C ARG A 8 8.44 0.37 9.27
N GLY A 9 7.75 -0.25 8.32
CA GLY A 9 6.49 0.30 7.83
C GLY A 9 5.43 0.38 8.92
N LEU A 10 5.35 -0.63 9.77
CA LEU A 10 4.37 -0.64 10.86
C LEU A 10 4.76 0.36 11.97
N ARG A 11 6.03 0.52 12.26
CA ARG A 11 6.48 1.54 13.22
C ARG A 11 6.16 2.95 12.74
N ASN A 12 6.21 3.17 11.44
CA ASN A 12 5.95 4.46 10.82
C ASN A 12 4.46 4.70 10.56
N ASN A 13 3.59 3.75 10.90
CA ASN A 13 2.18 3.79 10.51
C ASN A 13 2.02 4.00 9.00
N ASN A 14 2.95 3.40 8.23
CA ASN A 14 3.04 3.52 6.78
C ASN A 14 3.15 2.11 6.19
N PRO A 15 2.01 1.40 6.06
CA PRO A 15 2.01 -0.03 5.77
C PRO A 15 2.62 -0.43 4.42
N LEU A 16 2.61 0.45 3.44
CA LEU A 16 3.21 0.18 2.14
C LEU A 16 4.57 0.86 1.95
N ASN A 17 5.16 1.42 3.00
CA ASN A 17 6.46 2.09 2.93
C ASN A 17 6.49 3.16 1.83
N ILE A 18 5.51 4.06 1.86
CA ILE A 18 5.47 5.19 0.92
C ILE A 18 6.71 6.06 1.15
N ARG A 19 7.49 6.26 0.09
CA ARG A 19 8.72 7.05 0.17
C ARG A 19 8.43 8.53 0.33
N ARG A 20 9.30 9.20 1.05
CA ARG A 20 9.19 10.64 1.26
C ARG A 20 9.30 11.39 -0.07
N SER A 21 8.51 12.44 -0.18
CA SER A 21 8.42 13.30 -1.36
C SER A 21 7.89 14.65 -0.90
N GLY A 22 7.58 15.54 -1.82
CA GLY A 22 6.92 16.80 -1.52
C GLY A 22 5.45 16.70 -1.25
N ASP A 23 4.86 15.50 -1.35
CA ASP A 23 3.43 15.30 -1.12
C ASP A 23 3.05 15.62 0.32
N LYS A 24 1.90 16.25 0.49
CA LYS A 24 1.37 16.66 1.79
C LYS A 24 0.20 15.79 2.18
N TRP A 25 0.49 14.55 2.58
CA TRP A 25 -0.54 13.61 3.00
C TRP A 25 -1.22 14.05 4.28
N GLN A 26 -2.50 13.73 4.41
CA GLN A 26 -3.20 13.93 5.68
C GLN A 26 -2.66 12.96 6.72
N GLY A 27 -2.57 13.43 7.96
CA GLY A 27 -2.19 12.58 9.08
C GLY A 27 -0.70 12.33 9.24
N LEU A 28 0.15 13.10 8.55
CA LEU A 28 1.59 12.98 8.76
C LEU A 28 1.97 13.44 10.17
N ARG A 29 2.96 12.78 10.75
CA ARG A 29 3.59 13.28 11.98
C ARG A 29 4.21 14.63 11.69
N VAL A 30 4.14 15.54 12.67
CA VAL A 30 4.77 16.87 12.54
C VAL A 30 6.26 16.70 12.30
N LEU A 31 6.89 15.82 13.07
CA LEU A 31 8.32 15.53 12.94
C LEU A 31 8.50 14.23 12.14
N GLN A 32 9.13 14.35 10.98
CA GLN A 32 9.44 13.22 10.13
C GLN A 32 10.88 12.78 10.40
N GLU A 33 11.04 11.74 11.19
CA GLU A 33 12.35 11.29 11.63
C GLU A 33 12.96 10.21 10.74
N ASP A 34 12.14 9.58 9.89
CA ASP A 34 12.63 8.60 8.91
C ASP A 34 13.03 9.34 7.64
N ARG A 35 14.26 9.14 7.19
CA ARG A 35 14.77 9.86 6.02
C ARG A 35 14.21 9.35 4.69
N GLU A 36 13.76 8.10 4.68
CA GLU A 36 13.33 7.46 3.43
C GLU A 36 11.81 7.39 3.28
N PHE A 37 11.11 7.16 4.38
CA PHE A 37 9.68 6.88 4.35
C PHE A 37 8.90 7.87 5.18
N PHE A 38 7.68 8.18 4.73
CA PHE A 38 6.77 9.01 5.52
C PHE A 38 6.39 8.31 6.83
N GLN A 39 6.17 9.10 7.85
CA GLN A 39 5.65 8.64 9.14
C GLN A 39 4.29 9.27 9.37
N PHE A 40 3.28 8.44 9.61
CA PHE A 40 1.92 8.90 9.88
C PHE A 40 1.64 8.84 11.37
N SER A 41 0.70 9.69 11.82
CA SER A 41 0.32 9.76 13.23
C SER A 41 -0.49 8.55 13.66
N GLU A 42 -1.29 7.98 12.74
CA GLU A 42 -2.07 6.78 12.99
C GLU A 42 -2.06 5.90 11.74
N MET A 43 -2.25 4.60 11.96
CA MET A 43 -2.20 3.62 10.87
C MET A 43 -3.25 3.89 9.79
N LYS A 44 -4.44 4.36 10.15
CA LYS A 44 -5.50 4.66 9.18
C LYS A 44 -5.06 5.69 8.14
N TRP A 45 -4.24 6.67 8.53
CA TRP A 45 -3.75 7.68 7.60
C TRP A 45 -2.75 7.11 6.60
N GLY A 46 -1.90 6.20 7.06
CA GLY A 46 -0.98 5.49 6.17
C GLY A 46 -1.73 4.64 5.16
N TRP A 47 -2.80 3.96 5.59
CA TRP A 47 -3.64 3.18 4.68
C TRP A 47 -4.40 4.09 3.71
N ARG A 48 -4.90 5.22 4.19
CA ARG A 48 -5.56 6.19 3.31
C ARG A 48 -4.62 6.61 2.18
N ALA A 49 -3.40 6.99 2.52
CA ALA A 49 -2.42 7.41 1.52
C ALA A 49 -2.13 6.28 0.53
N ALA A 50 -1.95 5.04 1.03
CA ALA A 50 -1.71 3.88 0.18
C ALA A 50 -2.83 3.67 -0.82
N PHE A 51 -4.09 3.70 -0.39
CA PHE A 51 -5.22 3.48 -1.28
C PHE A 51 -5.49 4.68 -2.20
N ARG A 52 -5.16 5.89 -1.77
CA ARG A 52 -5.19 7.04 -2.69
C ARG A 52 -4.23 6.81 -3.85
N LEU A 53 -3.04 6.30 -3.57
CA LEU A 53 -2.07 5.99 -4.62
C LEU A 53 -2.56 4.84 -5.51
N LEU A 54 -2.99 3.73 -4.93
CA LEU A 54 -3.38 2.56 -5.71
C LEU A 54 -4.63 2.79 -6.54
N CYS A 55 -5.67 3.36 -5.93
CA CYS A 55 -6.98 3.48 -6.56
C CYS A 55 -7.14 4.72 -7.42
N HIS A 56 -6.60 5.84 -6.99
CA HIS A 56 -6.79 7.12 -7.70
C HIS A 56 -5.62 7.46 -8.60
N THR A 57 -4.39 7.29 -8.14
CA THR A 57 -3.23 7.62 -8.95
C THR A 57 -2.92 6.52 -9.95
N TYR A 58 -2.74 5.29 -9.47
CA TYR A 58 -2.35 4.18 -10.33
C TYR A 58 -3.48 3.72 -11.23
N TYR A 59 -4.59 3.32 -10.64
CA TYR A 59 -5.73 2.88 -11.44
C TYR A 59 -6.37 4.04 -12.20
N GLY A 60 -6.69 5.14 -11.50
CA GLY A 60 -7.44 6.25 -12.06
C GLY A 60 -6.65 7.09 -13.07
N LYS A 61 -5.52 7.62 -12.63
CA LYS A 61 -4.74 8.55 -13.46
C LYS A 61 -3.84 7.84 -14.47
N TYR A 62 -3.09 6.84 -14.02
CA TYR A 62 -2.12 6.14 -14.87
C TYR A 62 -2.71 4.98 -15.64
N LYS A 63 -3.97 4.63 -15.37
CA LYS A 63 -4.67 3.56 -16.10
C LYS A 63 -3.98 2.19 -15.95
N LEU A 64 -3.36 1.93 -14.82
CA LEU A 64 -2.75 0.62 -14.56
C LEU A 64 -3.86 -0.37 -14.21
N ARG A 65 -3.95 -1.46 -14.95
CA ARG A 65 -5.12 -2.35 -14.89
C ARG A 65 -4.81 -3.76 -14.41
N THR A 66 -3.55 -4.08 -14.18
CA THR A 66 -3.15 -5.43 -13.76
C THR A 66 -2.22 -5.33 -12.56
N ILE A 67 -2.12 -6.45 -11.81
CA ILE A 67 -1.17 -6.53 -10.70
C ILE A 67 0.24 -6.29 -11.20
N ARG A 68 0.59 -6.86 -12.37
CA ARG A 68 1.93 -6.65 -12.96
C ARG A 68 2.22 -5.18 -13.15
N ASP A 69 1.28 -4.43 -13.72
CA ASP A 69 1.47 -3.00 -13.98
C ASP A 69 1.66 -2.23 -12.67
N ILE A 70 0.83 -2.53 -11.69
CA ILE A 70 0.86 -1.84 -10.39
C ILE A 70 2.18 -2.09 -9.68
N ILE A 71 2.57 -3.36 -9.56
CA ILE A 71 3.78 -3.72 -8.81
C ILE A 71 5.04 -3.24 -9.56
N THR A 72 5.04 -3.30 -10.88
CA THR A 72 6.18 -2.81 -11.66
C THR A 72 6.41 -1.32 -11.43
N ARG A 73 5.33 -0.56 -11.29
CA ARG A 73 5.43 0.86 -10.97
C ARG A 73 5.82 1.09 -9.52
N TRP A 74 5.25 0.31 -8.60
CA TRP A 74 5.51 0.45 -7.17
C TRP A 74 6.94 0.07 -6.80
N ALA A 75 7.42 -1.03 -7.36
CA ALA A 75 8.73 -1.61 -7.05
C ALA A 75 9.46 -1.93 -8.36
N PRO A 76 10.01 -0.89 -9.03
CA PRO A 76 10.63 -1.08 -10.35
C PRO A 76 11.84 -2.02 -10.33
N PRO A 77 12.08 -2.75 -11.44
CA PRO A 77 13.15 -3.77 -11.50
C PRO A 77 14.56 -3.27 -11.17
N LYS A 78 14.84 -2.00 -11.39
CA LYS A 78 16.16 -1.42 -11.11
C LYS A 78 16.57 -1.56 -9.65
N GLU A 79 15.61 -1.53 -8.73
CA GLU A 79 15.86 -1.49 -7.29
C GLU A 79 15.27 -2.67 -6.54
N ASN A 80 14.53 -3.53 -7.23
CA ASN A 80 13.72 -4.55 -6.56
C ASN A 80 13.68 -5.85 -7.36
N ASN A 81 13.38 -6.95 -6.67
CA ASN A 81 13.01 -8.19 -7.33
C ASN A 81 11.50 -8.13 -7.63
N THR A 82 11.15 -7.41 -8.67
CA THR A 82 9.78 -7.14 -9.06
C THR A 82 8.99 -8.42 -9.31
N GLU A 83 9.57 -9.38 -10.02
CA GLU A 83 8.87 -10.64 -10.31
C GLU A 83 8.53 -11.42 -9.05
N ALA A 84 9.42 -11.46 -8.07
CA ALA A 84 9.14 -12.10 -6.79
C ALA A 84 8.01 -11.38 -6.04
N TYR A 85 8.01 -10.07 -6.09
CA TYR A 85 6.95 -9.27 -5.46
C TYR A 85 5.60 -9.57 -6.12
N ILE A 86 5.54 -9.56 -7.45
CA ILE A 86 4.32 -9.89 -8.21
C ILE A 86 3.81 -11.28 -7.80
N ARG A 87 4.69 -12.27 -7.76
CA ARG A 87 4.32 -13.64 -7.42
C ARG A 87 3.75 -13.75 -6.02
N ARG A 88 4.37 -13.08 -5.04
CA ARG A 88 3.88 -13.10 -3.67
C ARG A 88 2.49 -12.51 -3.55
N VAL A 89 2.22 -11.42 -4.26
CA VAL A 89 0.89 -10.79 -4.26
C VAL A 89 -0.12 -11.72 -4.94
N THR A 90 0.18 -12.20 -6.14
CA THR A 90 -0.75 -13.04 -6.91
C THR A 90 -1.04 -14.36 -6.21
N ASP A 91 -0.02 -14.99 -5.61
CA ASP A 91 -0.21 -16.25 -4.88
C ASP A 91 -1.13 -16.07 -3.68
N ARG A 92 -1.01 -14.94 -3.00
CA ARG A 92 -1.80 -14.69 -1.80
C ARG A 92 -3.26 -14.42 -2.11
N ILE A 93 -3.55 -13.68 -3.17
CA ILE A 93 -4.92 -13.26 -3.46
C ILE A 93 -5.61 -14.07 -4.54
N GLY A 94 -4.88 -14.92 -5.25
CA GLY A 94 -5.46 -15.81 -6.26
C GLY A 94 -5.91 -15.11 -7.54
N ILE A 95 -5.35 -13.93 -7.84
CA ILE A 95 -5.63 -13.21 -9.08
C ILE A 95 -4.36 -13.22 -9.92
N GLY A 96 -4.48 -13.63 -11.18
CA GLY A 96 -3.33 -13.70 -12.08
C GLY A 96 -2.69 -12.32 -12.33
N PRO A 97 -1.38 -12.30 -12.62
CA PRO A 97 -0.64 -11.03 -12.73
C PRO A 97 -1.10 -10.16 -13.90
N ASP A 98 -1.64 -10.76 -14.94
CA ASP A 98 -2.05 -10.04 -16.16
C ASP A 98 -3.56 -9.97 -16.32
N ARG A 99 -4.31 -10.38 -15.31
CA ARG A 99 -5.76 -10.30 -15.32
C ARG A 99 -6.19 -8.84 -15.06
N GLU A 100 -7.14 -8.37 -15.87
CA GLU A 100 -7.68 -7.03 -15.70
C GLU A 100 -8.42 -6.89 -14.37
N LEU A 101 -8.07 -5.86 -13.61
CA LEU A 101 -8.67 -5.57 -12.31
C LEU A 101 -9.92 -4.71 -12.51
N GLY A 102 -10.90 -4.89 -11.62
CA GLY A 102 -12.11 -4.07 -11.63
C GLY A 102 -11.89 -2.70 -11.03
N ASP A 103 -12.84 -1.80 -11.27
CA ASP A 103 -12.83 -0.45 -10.72
C ASP A 103 -12.89 -0.50 -9.19
N PRO A 104 -12.08 0.30 -8.49
CA PRO A 104 -12.12 0.31 -7.01
C PRO A 104 -13.50 0.61 -6.41
N GLN A 105 -14.34 1.38 -7.10
CA GLN A 105 -15.67 1.69 -6.59
C GLN A 105 -16.62 0.49 -6.63
N THR A 106 -16.43 -0.40 -7.60
CA THR A 106 -17.28 -1.58 -7.75
C THR A 106 -16.61 -2.86 -7.27
N HIS A 107 -15.32 -2.83 -7.03
CA HIS A 107 -14.53 -3.99 -6.58
C HIS A 107 -13.66 -3.65 -5.37
N PRO A 108 -14.25 -3.13 -4.28
CA PRO A 108 -13.45 -2.68 -3.13
C PRO A 108 -12.66 -3.80 -2.46
N THR A 109 -13.25 -5.00 -2.35
CA THR A 109 -12.56 -6.13 -1.73
C THR A 109 -11.29 -6.50 -2.49
N GLN A 110 -11.33 -6.48 -3.82
CA GLN A 110 -10.18 -6.77 -4.66
C GLN A 110 -9.01 -5.82 -4.35
N TRP A 111 -9.30 -4.52 -4.26
CA TRP A 111 -8.26 -3.53 -3.99
C TRP A 111 -7.76 -3.58 -2.55
N MET A 112 -8.65 -3.86 -1.60
CA MET A 112 -8.21 -4.07 -0.22
C MET A 112 -7.28 -5.27 -0.11
N MET A 113 -7.58 -6.36 -0.82
CA MET A 113 -6.74 -7.56 -0.84
C MET A 113 -5.37 -7.26 -1.45
N ILE A 114 -5.33 -6.48 -2.51
CA ILE A 114 -4.07 -6.06 -3.13
C ILE A 114 -3.22 -5.26 -2.12
N GLY A 115 -3.82 -4.28 -1.47
CA GLY A 115 -3.12 -3.49 -0.46
C GLY A 115 -2.59 -4.32 0.70
N ILE A 116 -3.41 -5.25 1.19
CA ILE A 116 -3.00 -6.15 2.28
C ILE A 116 -1.82 -7.02 1.83
N ALA A 117 -1.90 -7.62 0.64
CA ALA A 117 -0.83 -8.47 0.13
C ALA A 117 0.48 -7.69 -0.03
N MET A 118 0.39 -6.45 -0.53
CA MET A 118 1.57 -5.59 -0.63
C MET A 118 2.15 -5.25 0.75
N ALA A 119 1.30 -4.95 1.72
CA ALA A 119 1.76 -4.66 3.07
C ALA A 119 2.49 -5.86 3.70
N ILE A 120 2.01 -7.07 3.43
CA ILE A 120 2.65 -8.28 3.92
C ILE A 120 4.03 -8.44 3.29
N VAL A 121 4.17 -8.16 2.00
CA VAL A 121 5.48 -8.18 1.34
C VAL A 121 6.41 -7.13 1.95
N GLU A 122 5.89 -5.91 2.15
CA GLU A 122 6.69 -4.80 2.67
C GLU A 122 7.16 -5.02 4.11
N ASN A 123 6.34 -5.67 4.93
CA ASN A 123 6.61 -5.78 6.37
C ASN A 123 6.99 -7.19 6.82
N GLY A 124 6.84 -8.19 5.97
CA GLY A 124 7.19 -9.56 6.31
C GLY A 124 6.28 -10.20 7.36
N THR A 125 5.09 -9.67 7.55
CA THR A 125 4.13 -10.20 8.52
C THR A 125 2.70 -9.92 8.05
N ALA A 126 1.78 -10.82 8.39
CA ALA A 126 0.35 -10.64 8.17
C ALA A 126 -0.36 -10.09 9.41
N ASN A 127 0.38 -9.79 10.47
CA ASN A 127 -0.18 -9.23 11.68
C ASN A 127 -0.37 -7.72 11.51
N LEU A 128 -1.45 -7.35 10.84
CA LEU A 128 -1.77 -5.98 10.48
C LEU A 128 -3.01 -5.49 11.24
N ASP A 129 -3.12 -4.16 11.36
CA ASP A 129 -4.32 -3.54 11.90
C ASP A 129 -5.37 -3.44 10.79
N TYR A 130 -6.19 -4.49 10.66
CA TYR A 130 -7.17 -4.57 9.57
C TYR A 130 -8.32 -3.57 9.71
N LEU A 131 -8.67 -3.16 10.93
CA LEU A 131 -9.69 -2.13 11.13
C LEU A 131 -9.20 -0.79 10.61
N SER A 132 -7.94 -0.46 10.86
CA SER A 132 -7.34 0.76 10.30
C SER A 132 -7.25 0.69 8.78
N MET A 133 -7.00 -0.49 8.22
CA MET A 133 -6.99 -0.69 6.78
C MET A 133 -8.37 -0.39 6.17
N LEU A 134 -9.44 -0.93 6.78
CA LEU A 134 -10.81 -0.66 6.32
C LEU A 134 -11.12 0.82 6.38
N LYS A 135 -10.77 1.47 7.48
CA LYS A 135 -11.01 2.91 7.64
C LYS A 135 -10.23 3.72 6.62
N GLY A 136 -8.98 3.35 6.39
CA GLY A 136 -8.13 4.01 5.39
C GLY A 136 -8.70 3.88 3.99
N TYR A 137 -9.19 2.68 3.64
CA TYR A 137 -9.82 2.47 2.32
C TYR A 137 -11.07 3.34 2.17
N GLU A 138 -11.92 3.34 3.19
CA GLU A 138 -13.13 4.17 3.18
C GLU A 138 -12.78 5.65 2.96
N MET A 139 -11.85 6.18 3.74
CA MET A 139 -11.45 7.58 3.61
C MET A 139 -10.80 7.90 2.26
N ALA A 140 -10.05 6.97 1.70
CA ALA A 140 -9.38 7.18 0.42
C ALA A 140 -10.37 7.26 -0.75
N ASN A 141 -11.48 6.55 -0.64
CA ASN A 141 -12.46 6.42 -1.74
C ASN A 141 -13.77 7.16 -1.47
N ASP A 142 -13.86 7.83 -0.35
CA ASP A 142 -15.02 8.61 0.04
C ASP A 142 -14.77 10.07 -0.34
N SER A 143 -15.40 10.51 -1.41
CA SER A 143 -15.17 11.89 -1.89
C SER A 143 -16.45 12.55 -2.31
#